data_60cc42830a33493bec56e55ee51fc4a0
#
_entry.id   60cc42830a33493bec56e55ee51fc4a0
#
_cell.length_a   1.000
_cell.length_b   1.000
_cell.length_c   1.000
_cell.angle_alpha   90.00
_cell.angle_beta   90.00
_cell.angle_gamma   90.00
#
_symmetry.space_group_name_H-M   'P 1'
#
loop_
_entity.id
_entity.type
_entity.pdbx_description
1 polymer ?
#
loop_
_entity_poly.entity_id
_entity_poly.type
_entity_poly.pdbx_seq_one_letter_code
_entity_poly.pdbx_strand_id
1 'polypeptide(L)'
;MMVQSIDPWAVVLCFAGAGVILVLIRVVRYFLQPTVYVEPVDTLLTATEQKFYEALDTAIDGRLLILSKVRIADLFHVTSASPSARHRVFRSIACKHVDFVLAHAENLRPLAAIELDDSSHQRADRRQRDELLDDLFQKAAFPLIRFRTAAAYSPRMIEERVDEVVKI
;
A
#
# COMPACT_ATOMS: atom_id res chain seq x y z
N MET A 1 -41.60 34.63 41.20
CA MET A 1 -40.47 33.96 40.57
C MET A 1 -39.82 34.99 39.66
N MET A 2 -38.74 35.67 40.14
CA MET A 2 -38.03 36.71 39.37
C MET A 2 -37.18 36.03 38.32
N VAL A 3 -37.52 36.20 37.04
CA VAL A 3 -36.66 35.83 35.93
C VAL A 3 -35.54 36.87 35.87
N GLN A 4 -34.33 36.52 36.31
CA GLN A 4 -33.16 37.37 36.12
C GLN A 4 -32.90 37.48 34.62
N SER A 5 -33.06 38.69 34.07
CA SER A 5 -32.70 38.99 32.69
C SER A 5 -31.18 38.93 32.56
N ILE A 6 -30.70 38.02 31.69
CA ILE A 6 -29.25 37.93 31.37
C ILE A 6 -28.88 39.27 30.70
N ASP A 7 -27.86 39.94 31.21
CA ASP A 7 -27.34 41.17 30.62
C ASP A 7 -26.80 40.88 29.19
N PRO A 8 -27.36 41.52 28.15
CA PRO A 8 -26.94 41.29 26.76
C PRO A 8 -25.43 41.52 26.54
N TRP A 9 -24.85 42.48 27.27
CA TRP A 9 -23.43 42.80 27.18
C TRP A 9 -22.54 41.70 27.76
N ALA A 10 -22.99 41.00 28.79
CA ALA A 10 -22.27 39.85 29.34
C ALA A 10 -22.19 38.70 28.31
N VAL A 11 -23.23 38.47 27.55
CA VAL A 11 -23.25 37.46 26.46
C VAL A 11 -22.28 37.86 25.35
N VAL A 12 -22.27 39.12 24.91
CA VAL A 12 -21.33 39.62 23.89
C VAL A 12 -19.88 39.48 24.34
N LEU A 13 -19.58 39.82 25.59
CA LEU A 13 -18.23 39.68 26.14
C LEU A 13 -17.77 38.22 26.20
N CYS A 14 -18.67 37.28 26.55
CA CYS A 14 -18.36 35.85 26.54
C CYS A 14 -18.02 35.36 25.14
N PHE A 15 -18.79 35.74 24.12
CA PHE A 15 -18.49 35.35 22.72
C PHE A 15 -17.21 35.99 22.19
N ALA A 16 -16.95 37.27 22.53
CA ALA A 16 -15.70 37.92 22.17
C ALA A 16 -14.49 37.25 22.83
N GLY A 17 -14.58 36.90 24.12
CA GLY A 17 -13.55 36.16 24.84
C GLY A 17 -13.29 34.76 24.24
N ALA A 18 -14.35 34.00 23.92
CA ALA A 18 -14.25 32.72 23.28
C ALA A 18 -13.58 32.82 21.88
N GLY A 19 -13.92 33.85 21.11
CA GLY A 19 -13.28 34.13 19.81
C GLY A 19 -11.78 34.38 19.93
N VAL A 20 -11.37 35.20 20.88
CA VAL A 20 -9.94 35.46 21.14
C VAL A 20 -9.19 34.20 21.55
N ILE A 21 -9.77 33.39 22.44
CA ILE A 21 -9.18 32.10 22.86
C ILE A 21 -9.02 31.18 21.68
N LEU A 22 -10.00 31.04 20.81
CA LEU A 22 -9.92 30.19 19.60
C LEU A 22 -8.82 30.65 18.65
N VAL A 23 -8.68 31.98 18.46
CA VAL A 23 -7.60 32.56 17.65
C VAL A 23 -6.23 32.25 18.29
N LEU A 24 -6.09 32.46 19.59
CA LEU A 24 -4.84 32.12 20.31
C LEU A 24 -4.49 30.64 20.20
N ILE A 25 -5.46 29.75 20.36
CA ILE A 25 -5.25 28.30 20.19
C ILE A 25 -4.79 27.99 18.76
N ARG A 26 -5.38 28.60 17.73
CA ARG A 26 -4.96 28.42 16.35
C ARG A 26 -3.54 28.93 16.09
N VAL A 27 -3.20 30.10 16.61
CA VAL A 27 -1.86 30.68 16.50
C VAL A 27 -0.83 29.80 17.19
N VAL A 28 -1.09 29.36 18.43
CA VAL A 28 -0.20 28.46 19.17
C VAL A 28 -0.03 27.14 18.42
N ARG A 29 -1.12 26.54 17.91
CA ARG A 29 -1.04 25.30 17.11
C ARG A 29 -0.25 25.50 15.82
N TYR A 30 -0.37 26.63 15.17
CA TYR A 30 0.42 26.95 13.97
C TYR A 30 1.93 26.98 14.27
N PHE A 31 2.34 27.64 15.37
CA PHE A 31 3.75 27.71 15.79
C PHE A 31 4.29 26.42 16.39
N LEU A 32 3.39 25.57 16.94
CA LEU A 32 3.77 24.26 17.51
C LEU A 32 3.70 23.11 16.49
N GLN A 33 3.41 23.38 15.20
CA GLN A 33 3.44 22.34 14.18
C GLN A 33 4.87 21.81 14.02
N PRO A 34 5.06 20.48 14.09
CA PRO A 34 6.37 19.90 13.89
C PRO A 34 6.85 20.18 12.46
N THR A 35 8.10 20.56 12.32
CA THR A 35 8.73 20.69 11.00
C THR A 35 8.86 19.32 10.37
N VAL A 36 8.27 19.13 9.18
CA VAL A 36 8.38 17.90 8.41
C VAL A 36 9.52 18.06 7.42
N TYR A 37 10.50 17.15 7.52
CA TYR A 37 11.58 17.04 6.53
C TYR A 37 11.24 15.89 5.59
N VAL A 38 11.49 16.10 4.30
CA VAL A 38 11.24 15.07 3.26
C VAL A 38 12.50 14.96 2.43
N GLU A 39 13.05 13.77 2.40
CA GLU A 39 14.23 13.44 1.61
C GLU A 39 13.90 12.25 0.70
N PRO A 40 14.50 12.20 -0.52
CA PRO A 40 14.36 11.04 -1.37
C PRO A 40 15.03 9.82 -0.73
N VAL A 41 14.50 8.63 -1.01
CA VAL A 41 15.15 7.36 -0.62
C VAL A 41 16.28 7.03 -1.59
N ASP A 42 17.34 6.40 -1.10
CA ASP A 42 18.48 6.01 -1.93
C ASP A 42 18.11 4.85 -2.88
N THR A 43 17.23 3.94 -2.48
CA THR A 43 16.76 2.82 -3.29
C THR A 43 15.33 2.45 -2.94
N LEU A 44 14.58 1.98 -3.94
CA LEU A 44 13.21 1.46 -3.76
C LEU A 44 13.18 0.03 -3.23
N LEU A 45 14.26 -0.72 -3.43
CA LEU A 45 14.34 -2.14 -3.08
C LEU A 45 15.22 -2.33 -1.84
N THR A 46 14.81 -3.24 -0.97
CA THR A 46 15.68 -3.75 0.10
C THR A 46 16.83 -4.58 -0.50
N ALA A 47 17.88 -4.82 0.25
CA ALA A 47 19.02 -5.62 -0.21
C ALA A 47 18.62 -7.05 -0.66
N THR A 48 17.60 -7.64 -0.04
CA THR A 48 17.06 -8.95 -0.43
C THR A 48 16.28 -8.87 -1.74
N GLU A 49 15.43 -7.86 -1.88
CA GLU A 49 14.67 -7.62 -3.10
C GLU A 49 15.58 -7.25 -4.28
N GLN A 50 16.65 -6.50 -4.04
CA GLN A 50 17.66 -6.18 -5.04
C GLN A 50 18.31 -7.44 -5.63
N LYS A 51 18.76 -8.36 -4.76
CA LYS A 51 19.34 -9.64 -5.19
C LYS A 51 18.35 -10.49 -5.98
N PHE A 52 17.09 -10.49 -5.58
CA PHE A 52 16.06 -11.21 -6.32
C PHE A 52 15.81 -10.56 -7.68
N TYR A 53 15.71 -9.23 -7.72
CA TYR A 53 15.54 -8.46 -8.96
C TYR A 53 16.62 -8.78 -9.99
N GLU A 54 17.90 -8.82 -9.61
CA GLU A 54 19.01 -9.13 -10.48
C GLU A 54 18.89 -10.54 -11.08
N ALA A 55 18.46 -11.52 -10.27
CA ALA A 55 18.23 -12.89 -10.74
C ALA A 55 16.97 -12.98 -11.61
N LEU A 56 15.91 -12.25 -11.28
CA LEU A 56 14.68 -12.17 -12.07
C LEU A 56 14.92 -11.50 -13.41
N ASP A 57 15.67 -10.40 -13.45
CA ASP A 57 16.02 -9.69 -14.68
C ASP A 57 16.81 -10.61 -15.65
N THR A 58 17.77 -11.38 -15.10
CA THR A 58 18.49 -12.40 -15.85
C THR A 58 17.56 -13.51 -16.35
N ALA A 59 16.60 -13.96 -15.53
CA ALA A 59 15.66 -15.03 -15.89
C ALA A 59 14.68 -14.59 -16.97
N ILE A 60 14.24 -13.33 -16.93
CA ILE A 60 13.28 -12.77 -17.89
C ILE A 60 13.94 -12.42 -19.22
N ASP A 61 15.21 -11.99 -19.21
CA ASP A 61 16.01 -11.68 -20.41
C ASP A 61 15.27 -10.80 -21.43
N GLY A 62 14.65 -9.73 -20.95
CA GLY A 62 13.89 -8.75 -21.77
C GLY A 62 12.56 -9.23 -22.34
N ARG A 63 12.13 -10.48 -22.08
CA ARG A 63 10.83 -11.03 -22.58
C ARG A 63 9.62 -10.31 -21.98
N LEU A 64 9.74 -9.79 -20.77
CA LEU A 64 8.71 -9.09 -20.02
C LEU A 64 9.27 -7.85 -19.35
N LEU A 65 8.41 -6.92 -18.98
CA LEU A 65 8.77 -5.82 -18.09
C LEU A 65 8.63 -6.24 -16.63
N ILE A 66 9.61 -5.84 -15.82
CA ILE A 66 9.60 -6.02 -14.36
C ILE A 66 9.26 -4.68 -13.72
N LEU A 67 8.11 -4.59 -13.09
CA LEU A 67 7.67 -3.42 -12.34
C LEU A 67 7.81 -3.71 -10.84
N SER A 68 8.50 -2.84 -10.10
CA SER A 68 8.73 -3.01 -8.67
C SER A 68 7.72 -2.23 -7.83
N LYS A 69 7.38 -2.77 -6.64
CA LYS A 69 6.53 -2.07 -5.64
C LYS A 69 5.19 -1.59 -6.19
N VAL A 70 4.55 -2.42 -7.00
CA VAL A 70 3.24 -2.09 -7.59
C VAL A 70 2.15 -2.20 -6.54
N ARG A 71 1.36 -1.16 -6.39
CA ARG A 71 0.25 -1.14 -5.44
C ARG A 71 -0.84 -2.11 -5.88
N ILE A 72 -1.32 -2.97 -4.97
CA ILE A 72 -2.32 -4.00 -5.27
C ILE A 72 -3.62 -3.37 -5.79
N ALA A 73 -4.00 -2.20 -5.27
CA ALA A 73 -5.19 -1.48 -5.73
C ALA A 73 -5.12 -1.01 -7.20
N ASP A 74 -3.93 -0.98 -7.81
CA ASP A 74 -3.74 -0.60 -9.21
C ASP A 74 -3.79 -1.82 -10.14
N LEU A 75 -3.72 -3.04 -9.59
CA LEU A 75 -3.83 -4.29 -10.35
C LEU A 75 -5.30 -4.72 -10.56
N PHE A 76 -6.24 -4.27 -9.71
CA PHE A 76 -7.60 -4.81 -9.69
C PHE A 76 -8.68 -3.73 -9.68
N HIS A 77 -9.70 -3.94 -10.52
CA HIS A 77 -10.94 -3.19 -10.43
C HIS A 77 -11.90 -3.88 -9.45
N VAL A 78 -12.09 -3.29 -8.27
CA VAL A 78 -13.01 -3.82 -7.27
C VAL A 78 -14.44 -3.39 -7.60
N THR A 79 -15.29 -4.34 -7.99
CA THR A 79 -16.71 -4.12 -8.27
C THR A 79 -17.57 -4.84 -7.25
N SER A 80 -18.69 -4.23 -6.83
CA SER A 80 -19.68 -4.84 -5.95
C SER A 80 -20.99 -4.07 -6.06
N ALA A 81 -22.11 -4.75 -5.94
CA ALA A 81 -23.44 -4.15 -5.80
C ALA A 81 -23.57 -3.36 -4.48
N SER A 82 -22.78 -3.71 -3.46
CA SER A 82 -22.70 -3.00 -2.19
C SER A 82 -21.54 -2.02 -2.15
N PRO A 83 -21.79 -0.69 -2.11
CA PRO A 83 -20.74 0.32 -1.98
C PRO A 83 -19.87 0.14 -0.73
N SER A 84 -20.45 -0.29 0.38
CA SER A 84 -19.75 -0.54 1.64
C SER A 84 -18.80 -1.74 1.55
N ALA A 85 -19.20 -2.81 0.86
CA ALA A 85 -18.34 -3.97 0.60
C ALA A 85 -17.17 -3.59 -0.30
N ARG A 86 -17.43 -2.87 -1.40
CA ARG A 86 -16.39 -2.34 -2.29
C ARG A 86 -15.38 -1.48 -1.52
N HIS A 87 -15.85 -0.53 -0.71
CA HIS A 87 -14.98 0.34 0.05
C HIS A 87 -14.13 -0.41 1.09
N ARG A 88 -14.69 -1.46 1.72
CA ARG A 88 -13.96 -2.30 2.67
C ARG A 88 -12.81 -3.04 1.99
N VAL A 89 -13.06 -3.69 0.85
CA VAL A 89 -12.02 -4.38 0.07
C VAL A 89 -10.97 -3.39 -0.40
N PHE A 90 -11.37 -2.27 -0.99
CA PHE A 90 -10.42 -1.24 -1.44
C PHE A 90 -9.51 -0.76 -0.30
N ARG A 91 -10.05 -0.43 0.87
CA ARG A 91 -9.24 -0.01 2.02
C ARG A 91 -8.26 -1.07 2.49
N SER A 92 -8.61 -2.35 2.36
CA SER A 92 -7.73 -3.46 2.77
C SER A 92 -6.50 -3.62 1.87
N ILE A 93 -6.55 -3.13 0.61
CA ILE A 93 -5.49 -3.25 -0.38
C ILE A 93 -4.82 -1.91 -0.75
N ALA A 94 -5.45 -0.77 -0.42
CA ALA A 94 -5.02 0.55 -0.88
C ALA A 94 -3.58 0.93 -0.50
N CYS A 95 -3.10 0.49 0.67
CA CYS A 95 -1.76 0.76 1.18
C CYS A 95 -0.82 -0.47 1.06
N LYS A 96 -1.22 -1.49 0.29
CA LYS A 96 -0.41 -2.69 0.09
C LYS A 96 0.15 -2.73 -1.33
N HIS A 97 1.33 -3.29 -1.46
CA HIS A 97 1.99 -3.50 -2.74
C HIS A 97 2.53 -4.92 -2.80
N VAL A 98 2.69 -5.43 -4.01
CA VAL A 98 3.48 -6.62 -4.32
C VAL A 98 4.91 -6.19 -4.63
N ASP A 99 5.87 -7.10 -4.39
CA ASP A 99 7.28 -6.76 -4.60
C ASP A 99 7.57 -6.51 -6.07
N PHE A 100 7.06 -7.39 -6.96
CA PHE A 100 7.22 -7.24 -8.40
C PHE A 100 5.96 -7.63 -9.15
N VAL A 101 5.80 -7.07 -10.35
CA VAL A 101 4.79 -7.44 -11.34
C VAL A 101 5.49 -7.66 -12.68
N LEU A 102 5.21 -8.79 -13.29
CA LEU A 102 5.59 -9.07 -14.67
C LEU A 102 4.49 -8.54 -15.59
N ALA A 103 4.87 -7.73 -16.57
CA ALA A 103 3.96 -7.14 -17.51
C ALA A 103 4.42 -7.34 -18.96
N HIS A 104 3.46 -7.37 -19.88
CA HIS A 104 3.75 -7.45 -21.31
C HIS A 104 4.50 -6.18 -21.78
N ALA A 105 5.60 -6.35 -22.51
CA ALA A 105 6.49 -5.25 -22.87
C ALA A 105 5.84 -4.16 -23.73
N GLU A 106 4.92 -4.53 -24.64
CA GLU A 106 4.33 -3.58 -25.57
C GLU A 106 3.19 -2.73 -24.99
N ASN A 107 2.40 -3.30 -24.07
CA ASN A 107 1.15 -2.66 -23.64
C ASN A 107 0.99 -2.55 -22.12
N LEU A 108 2.02 -2.92 -21.36
CA LEU A 108 2.05 -2.87 -19.90
C LEU A 108 0.96 -3.71 -19.22
N ARG A 109 0.31 -4.64 -19.94
CA ARG A 109 -0.69 -5.52 -19.35
C ARG A 109 -0.04 -6.39 -18.28
N PRO A 110 -0.48 -6.35 -17.02
CA PRO A 110 0.07 -7.19 -15.98
C PRO A 110 -0.29 -8.67 -16.24
N LEU A 111 0.68 -9.56 -16.03
CA LEU A 111 0.58 -10.98 -16.31
C LEU A 111 0.67 -11.83 -15.05
N ALA A 112 1.56 -11.47 -14.12
CA ALA A 112 1.72 -12.12 -12.84
C ALA A 112 2.29 -11.16 -11.79
N ALA A 113 1.95 -11.38 -10.52
CA ALA A 113 2.62 -10.73 -9.41
C ALA A 113 3.60 -11.68 -8.73
N ILE A 114 4.64 -11.11 -8.12
CA ILE A 114 5.65 -11.84 -7.37
C ILE A 114 5.79 -11.24 -5.97
N GLU A 115 5.82 -12.10 -4.96
CA GLU A 115 6.05 -11.78 -3.55
C GLU A 115 7.24 -12.57 -3.02
N LEU A 116 8.06 -11.91 -2.21
CA LEU A 116 9.18 -12.54 -1.49
C LEU A 116 8.78 -12.79 -0.04
N ASP A 117 8.51 -14.04 0.28
CA ASP A 117 8.11 -14.45 1.62
C ASP A 117 9.33 -14.61 2.55
N ASP A 118 9.39 -13.80 3.60
CA ASP A 118 10.35 -13.97 4.68
C ASP A 118 9.80 -14.95 5.74
N SER A 119 10.49 -16.09 5.89
CA SER A 119 10.10 -17.16 6.83
C SER A 119 10.21 -16.78 8.31
N SER A 120 10.84 -15.64 8.64
CA SER A 120 11.23 -15.31 10.03
C SER A 120 10.09 -14.77 10.92
N HIS A 121 8.89 -14.52 10.40
CA HIS A 121 7.84 -13.85 11.16
C HIS A 121 6.45 -14.48 11.03
N GLN A 122 6.19 -15.54 11.79
CA GLN A 122 4.86 -16.14 11.97
C GLN A 122 4.04 -15.35 13.03
N ARG A 123 3.49 -14.18 12.68
CA ARG A 123 2.50 -13.49 13.51
C ARG A 123 1.09 -13.72 12.97
N ALA A 124 0.10 -13.88 13.88
CA ALA A 124 -1.31 -14.12 13.51
C ALA A 124 -1.87 -13.06 12.56
N ASP A 125 -1.48 -11.79 12.72
CA ASP A 125 -1.91 -10.67 11.87
C ASP A 125 -1.45 -10.80 10.40
N ARG A 126 -0.34 -11.52 10.14
CA ARG A 126 0.14 -11.79 8.79
C ARG A 126 -0.69 -12.86 8.10
N ARG A 127 -1.06 -13.93 8.80
CA ARG A 127 -1.88 -14.99 8.21
C ARG A 127 -3.20 -14.45 7.65
N GLN A 128 -3.90 -13.62 8.42
CA GLN A 128 -5.15 -13.00 7.95
C GLN A 128 -4.92 -12.07 6.74
N ARG A 129 -3.76 -11.39 6.70
CA ARG A 129 -3.36 -10.56 5.54
C ARG A 129 -3.07 -11.42 4.32
N ASP A 130 -2.33 -12.51 4.49
CA ASP A 130 -1.92 -13.40 3.40
C ASP A 130 -3.15 -14.13 2.83
N GLU A 131 -4.05 -14.62 3.67
CA GLU A 131 -5.33 -15.20 3.28
C GLU A 131 -6.19 -14.24 2.45
N LEU A 132 -6.24 -12.95 2.85
CA LEU A 132 -6.97 -11.93 2.09
C LEU A 132 -6.37 -11.70 0.70
N LEU A 133 -5.04 -11.67 0.60
CA LEU A 133 -4.34 -11.50 -0.67
C LEU A 133 -4.55 -12.70 -1.57
N ASP A 134 -4.35 -13.91 -1.05
CA ASP A 134 -4.56 -15.15 -1.79
C ASP A 134 -5.98 -15.25 -2.33
N ASP A 135 -7.00 -14.94 -1.51
CA ASP A 135 -8.41 -14.90 -1.91
C ASP A 135 -8.67 -13.86 -3.03
N LEU A 136 -8.05 -12.67 -2.93
CA LEU A 136 -8.19 -11.63 -3.94
C LEU A 136 -7.60 -12.05 -5.29
N PHE A 137 -6.35 -12.55 -5.28
CA PHE A 137 -5.64 -12.99 -6.48
C PHE A 137 -6.34 -14.19 -7.12
N GLN A 138 -6.82 -15.14 -6.31
CA GLN A 138 -7.59 -16.28 -6.77
C GLN A 138 -8.93 -15.85 -7.42
N LYS A 139 -9.70 -14.97 -6.78
CA LYS A 139 -10.97 -14.44 -7.33
C LYS A 139 -10.78 -13.69 -8.64
N ALA A 140 -9.66 -12.98 -8.77
CA ALA A 140 -9.30 -12.28 -10.00
C ALA A 140 -8.75 -13.20 -11.08
N ALA A 141 -8.51 -14.49 -10.79
CA ALA A 141 -7.78 -15.43 -11.64
C ALA A 141 -6.43 -14.83 -12.11
N PHE A 142 -5.79 -14.03 -11.23
CA PHE A 142 -4.52 -13.38 -11.52
C PHE A 142 -3.40 -14.10 -10.77
N PRO A 143 -2.34 -14.55 -11.45
CA PRO A 143 -1.27 -15.34 -10.85
C PRO A 143 -0.49 -14.55 -9.79
N LEU A 144 -0.26 -15.18 -8.63
CA LEU A 144 0.64 -14.72 -7.58
C LEU A 144 1.73 -15.79 -7.36
N ILE A 145 2.97 -15.46 -7.72
CA ILE A 145 4.12 -16.34 -7.57
C ILE A 145 4.85 -15.96 -6.28
N ARG A 146 5.00 -16.90 -5.37
CA ARG A 146 5.71 -16.68 -4.12
C ARG A 146 7.09 -17.33 -4.16
N PHE A 147 8.11 -16.57 -3.79
CA PHE A 147 9.46 -17.04 -3.59
C PHE A 147 9.87 -16.84 -2.13
N ARG A 148 10.53 -17.82 -1.55
CA ARG A 148 11.15 -17.65 -0.23
C ARG A 148 12.37 -16.76 -0.34
N THR A 149 12.56 -15.89 0.64
CA THR A 149 13.80 -15.12 0.74
C THR A 149 14.99 -16.04 0.91
N ALA A 150 16.06 -15.80 0.16
CA ALA A 150 17.27 -16.61 0.14
C ALA A 150 18.54 -15.74 0.03
N ALA A 151 19.68 -16.30 0.39
CA ALA A 151 20.97 -15.63 0.25
C ALA A 151 21.37 -15.43 -1.23
N ALA A 152 20.94 -16.34 -2.10
CA ALA A 152 21.14 -16.29 -3.54
C ALA A 152 19.94 -16.93 -4.26
N TYR A 153 19.68 -16.50 -5.48
CA TYR A 153 18.60 -17.00 -6.32
C TYR A 153 19.17 -17.57 -7.64
N SER A 154 18.59 -18.67 -8.11
CA SER A 154 18.92 -19.24 -9.41
C SER A 154 18.01 -18.64 -10.49
N PRO A 155 18.55 -17.93 -11.51
CA PRO A 155 17.74 -17.42 -12.61
C PRO A 155 16.95 -18.53 -13.32
N ARG A 156 17.55 -19.70 -13.52
CA ARG A 156 16.88 -20.85 -14.14
C ARG A 156 15.65 -21.31 -13.37
N MET A 157 15.73 -21.41 -12.03
CA MET A 157 14.57 -21.79 -11.22
C MET A 157 13.46 -20.73 -11.27
N ILE A 158 13.85 -19.45 -11.34
CA ILE A 158 12.89 -18.36 -11.49
C ILE A 158 12.21 -18.44 -12.86
N GLU A 159 12.98 -18.63 -13.93
CA GLU A 159 12.48 -18.79 -15.29
C GLU A 159 11.47 -19.95 -15.38
N GLU A 160 11.86 -21.16 -14.96
CA GLU A 160 10.99 -22.33 -14.93
C GLU A 160 9.67 -22.04 -14.21
N ARG A 161 9.74 -21.35 -13.06
CA ARG A 161 8.56 -21.02 -12.26
C ARG A 161 7.68 -19.95 -12.89
N VAL A 162 8.26 -18.97 -13.57
CA VAL A 162 7.52 -17.94 -14.32
C VAL A 162 6.86 -18.57 -15.54
N ASP A 163 7.56 -19.40 -16.31
CA ASP A 163 7.04 -20.02 -17.53
C ASP A 163 5.90 -21.02 -17.28
N GLU A 164 5.88 -21.68 -16.09
CA GLU A 164 4.73 -22.49 -15.67
C GLU A 164 3.43 -21.68 -15.56
N VAL A 165 3.53 -20.40 -15.20
CA VAL A 165 2.41 -19.54 -14.83
C VAL A 165 2.06 -18.54 -15.93
N VAL A 166 3.07 -17.93 -16.53
CA VAL A 166 2.92 -16.94 -17.59
C VAL A 166 3.09 -17.63 -18.94
N LYS A 167 1.96 -18.01 -19.53
CA LYS A 167 1.96 -18.54 -20.91
C LYS A 167 2.08 -17.36 -21.86
N ILE A 168 3.27 -17.16 -22.41
CA ILE A 168 3.58 -16.15 -23.44
C ILE A 168 3.33 -16.75 -24.81
#